data_c9300e4ba602761055a4e5c76cf0b969
#
_entry.id   c9300e4ba602761055a4e5c76cf0b969
#
_cell.length_a   1.000
_cell.length_b   1.000
_cell.length_c   1.000
_cell.angle_alpha   90.00
_cell.angle_beta   90.00
_cell.angle_gamma   90.00
#
_symmetry.space_group_name_H-M   'P 1'
#
loop_
_entity.id
_entity.type
_entity.pdbx_description
1 polymer ?
#
loop_
_entity_poly.entity_id
_entity_poly.type
_entity_poly.pdbx_seq_one_letter_code
_entity_poly.pdbx_strand_id
1 'polypeptide(L)' 'MTKEAAINAMEQGGYKVAHRFFGSNEYIAACDDDYYYDEEGLMLPKKDFWGCRQGEAWNTGWRIVG' A
#
# COMPACT_ATOMS: atom_id res chain seq x y z
N MET A 1 -2.06 8.47 7.85
CA MET A 1 -1.44 9.26 6.75
C MET A 1 -2.31 9.19 5.50
N THR A 2 -2.08 10.09 4.58
CA THR A 2 -2.80 10.12 3.31
C THR A 2 -2.31 9.04 2.36
N LYS A 3 -3.08 8.78 1.31
CA LYS A 3 -2.69 7.86 0.25
C LYS A 3 -1.36 8.28 -0.40
N GLU A 4 -1.20 9.57 -0.69
CA GLU A 4 0.04 10.08 -1.29
C GLU A 4 1.23 9.87 -0.37
N ALA A 5 1.05 10.11 0.92
CA ALA A 5 2.11 9.89 1.91
C ALA A 5 2.47 8.40 2.01
N ALA A 6 1.47 7.52 1.93
CA ALA A 6 1.71 6.07 1.95
C ALA A 6 2.48 5.63 0.70
N ILE A 7 2.08 6.12 -0.48
CA ILE A 7 2.79 5.82 -1.73
C ILE A 7 4.24 6.30 -1.62
N ASN A 8 4.44 7.51 -1.15
CA ASN A 8 5.78 8.07 -0.99
C ASN A 8 6.62 7.26 0.00
N ALA A 9 6.03 6.85 1.11
CA ALA A 9 6.72 6.02 2.10
C ALA A 9 7.20 4.70 1.49
N MET A 10 6.36 4.06 0.69
CA MET A 10 6.74 2.82 0.00
C MET A 10 7.81 3.06 -1.06
N GLU A 11 7.61 4.04 -1.92
CA GLU A 11 8.45 4.19 -3.13
C GLU A 11 9.74 4.93 -2.85
N GLN A 12 9.76 5.87 -1.92
CA GLN A 12 10.97 6.62 -1.57
C GLN A 12 11.67 6.06 -0.33
N GLY A 13 10.90 5.54 0.62
CA GLY A 13 11.45 5.07 1.89
C GLY A 13 11.62 3.57 2.04
N GLY A 14 11.01 2.79 1.14
CA GLY A 14 11.06 1.34 1.22
C GLY A 14 10.27 0.76 2.39
N TYR A 15 9.32 1.51 2.91
CA TYR A 15 8.51 1.07 4.05
C TYR A 15 7.36 0.17 3.62
N LYS A 16 6.93 -0.68 4.56
CA LYS A 16 5.68 -1.41 4.45
C LYS A 16 4.57 -0.56 5.03
N VAL A 17 3.42 -0.52 4.36
CA VAL A 17 2.27 0.26 4.83
C VAL A 17 1.03 -0.61 4.90
N ALA A 18 0.10 -0.23 5.75
CA ALA A 18 -1.19 -0.89 5.88
C ALA A 18 -2.29 0.16 5.95
N HIS A 19 -3.49 -0.25 5.60
CA HIS A 19 -4.68 0.59 5.70
C HIS A 19 -5.58 0.04 6.81
N ARG A 20 -6.39 0.92 7.41
CA ARG A 20 -7.32 0.51 8.48
C ARG A 20 -8.30 -0.59 8.06
N PHE A 21 -8.57 -0.73 6.77
CA PHE A 21 -9.45 -1.79 6.26
C PHE A 21 -8.73 -3.12 6.03
N PHE A 22 -7.40 -3.14 6.14
CA PHE A 22 -6.63 -4.36 6.00
C PHE A 22 -6.78 -5.23 7.25
N GLY A 23 -6.55 -6.53 7.09
CA GLY A 23 -6.44 -7.44 8.22
C GLY A 23 -5.22 -7.10 9.09
N SER A 24 -5.16 -7.64 10.29
CA SER A 24 -4.15 -7.27 11.29
C SER A 24 -2.71 -7.51 10.85
N ASN A 25 -2.47 -8.48 9.98
CA ASN A 25 -1.13 -8.81 9.47
C ASN A 25 -0.94 -8.42 8.00
N GLU A 26 -1.93 -7.81 7.42
CA GLU A 26 -1.91 -7.46 6.00
C GLU A 26 -1.15 -6.15 5.78
N TYR A 27 -0.26 -6.14 4.80
CA TYR A 27 0.46 -4.94 4.40
C TYR A 27 0.83 -5.01 2.92
N ILE A 28 1.26 -3.89 2.36
CA ILE A 28 1.86 -3.83 1.04
C ILE A 28 3.16 -3.05 1.10
N ALA A 29 4.03 -3.31 0.14
CA ALA A 29 5.29 -2.61 -0.03
C ALA A 29 5.62 -2.52 -1.52
N ALA A 30 6.47 -1.57 -1.90
CA ALA A 30 6.89 -1.43 -3.28
C ALA A 30 7.86 -2.55 -3.65
N CYS A 31 7.67 -3.15 -4.82
CA CYS A 31 8.60 -4.13 -5.36
C CYS A 31 9.46 -3.49 -6.44
N ASP A 32 8.81 -2.96 -7.48
CA ASP A 32 9.48 -2.25 -8.57
C ASP A 32 8.57 -1.13 -9.07
N ASP A 33 8.80 -0.64 -10.28
CA ASP A 33 8.03 0.48 -10.84
C ASP A 33 6.56 0.14 -11.06
N ASP A 34 6.25 -1.14 -11.28
CA ASP A 34 4.92 -1.57 -11.69
C ASP A 34 4.18 -2.42 -10.67
N TYR A 35 4.89 -2.93 -9.64
CA TYR A 35 4.32 -3.91 -8.72
C TYR A 35 4.55 -3.55 -7.27
N TYR A 36 3.53 -3.85 -6.45
CA TYR A 36 3.67 -4.00 -5.00
C TYR A 36 3.78 -5.48 -4.67
N TYR A 37 4.14 -5.80 -3.45
CA TYR A 37 3.98 -7.16 -2.91
C TYR A 37 3.26 -7.07 -1.56
N ASP A 38 2.55 -8.15 -1.23
CA ASP A 38 1.80 -8.22 0.03
C ASP A 38 2.55 -9.06 1.07
N GLU A 39 1.90 -9.29 2.22
CA GLU A 39 2.50 -10.04 3.35
C GLU A 39 2.82 -11.49 3.00
N GLU A 40 2.22 -12.05 1.95
CA GLU A 40 2.49 -13.40 1.48
C GLU A 40 3.52 -13.43 0.37
N GLY A 41 4.04 -12.28 -0.02
CA GLY A 41 4.98 -12.16 -1.12
C GLY A 41 4.34 -12.19 -2.49
N LEU A 42 3.00 -12.12 -2.57
CA LEU A 42 2.31 -12.08 -3.86
C LEU A 42 2.47 -10.73 -4.51
N MET A 43 2.75 -10.75 -5.82
CA MET A 43 2.92 -9.54 -6.61
C MET A 43 1.57 -8.97 -7.03
N LEU A 44 1.40 -7.68 -6.82
CA LEU A 44 0.16 -6.97 -7.14
C LEU A 44 0.51 -5.81 -8.08
N PRO A 45 -0.05 -5.79 -9.31
CA PRO A 45 0.15 -4.63 -10.17
C PRO A 45 -0.39 -3.38 -9.48
N LYS A 46 0.41 -2.32 -9.43
CA LYS A 46 0.02 -1.07 -8.75
C LYS A 46 -1.28 -0.51 -9.34
N LYS A 47 -1.40 -0.57 -10.65
CA LYS A 47 -2.58 -0.09 -11.35
C LYS A 47 -3.85 -0.81 -10.90
N ASP A 48 -3.78 -2.13 -10.78
CA ASP A 48 -4.92 -2.93 -10.33
C ASP A 48 -5.22 -2.70 -8.86
N PHE A 49 -4.18 -2.60 -8.06
CA PHE A 49 -4.33 -2.34 -6.62
C PHE A 49 -5.11 -1.05 -6.39
N TRP A 50 -4.67 0.03 -7.00
CA TRP A 50 -5.32 1.33 -6.83
C TRP A 50 -6.64 1.42 -7.58
N GLY A 51 -6.78 0.67 -8.68
CA GLY A 51 -8.02 0.62 -9.44
C GLY A 51 -9.22 0.15 -8.62
N CYS A 52 -8.98 -0.74 -7.68
CA CYS A 52 -10.03 -1.25 -6.77
C CYS A 52 -10.21 -0.38 -5.52
N ARG A 53 -9.40 0.64 -5.32
CA ARG A 53 -9.34 1.43 -4.09
C ARG A 53 -9.42 2.92 -4.38
N GLN A 54 -10.41 3.32 -5.14
CA GLN A 54 -10.58 4.72 -5.55
C GLN A 54 -11.52 5.53 -4.66
N GLY A 55 -12.24 4.88 -3.77
CA GLY A 55 -13.17 5.56 -2.88
C GLY A 55 -12.46 6.49 -1.91
N GLU A 56 -13.21 7.46 -1.40
CA GLU A 56 -12.69 8.46 -0.46
C GLU A 56 -12.09 7.84 0.81
N ALA A 57 -12.63 6.68 1.23
CA ALA A 57 -12.14 5.97 2.39
C ALA A 57 -10.67 5.55 2.26
N TRP A 58 -10.16 5.43 1.04
CA TRP A 58 -8.78 5.05 0.77
C TRP A 58 -7.82 6.24 0.73
N ASN A 59 -8.33 7.47 0.81
CA ASN A 59 -7.49 8.67 0.80
C ASN A 59 -6.75 8.92 2.11
N THR A 60 -7.22 8.31 3.20
CA THR A 60 -6.59 8.39 4.52
C THR A 60 -6.66 7.02 5.18
N GLY A 61 -6.17 6.92 6.42
CA GLY A 61 -6.25 5.65 7.15
C GLY A 61 -5.05 4.74 6.93
N TRP A 62 -4.00 5.23 6.30
CA TRP A 62 -2.75 4.50 6.08
C TRP A 62 -1.80 4.66 7.25
N ARG A 63 -0.92 3.67 7.43
CA ARG A 63 0.14 3.74 8.45
C ARG A 63 1.34 2.93 7.99
N ILE A 64 2.50 3.29 8.50
CA ILE A 64 3.73 2.53 8.28
C ILE A 64 3.74 1.37 9.28
N VAL A 65 4.05 0.17 8.81
CA VAL A 65 4.12 -1.04 9.66
C VAL A 65 5.47 -1.75 9.57
N GLY A 66 6.38 -1.20 8.85
CA GLY A 66 7.73 -1.76 8.68
C GLY A 66 8.55 -1.04 7.64
#